data_7bfd45c9d22dc936e971f72d10536703
#
_entry.id   7bfd45c9d22dc936e971f72d10536703
#
_cell.length_a   1.000
_cell.length_b   1.000
_cell.length_c   1.000
_cell.angle_alpha   90.00
_cell.angle_beta   90.00
_cell.angle_gamma   90.00
#
_symmetry.space_group_name_H-M   'P 1'
#
loop_
_entity.id
_entity.type
_entity.pdbx_description
1 polymer ?
#
loop_
_entity_poly.entity_id
_entity_poly.type
_entity_poly.pdbx_seq_one_letter_code
_entity_poly.pdbx_strand_id
1 'polypeptide(L)'
;MRKIKNELCNNRRLLSVVLAIIDVAFIALLLIGLCIGIFGKHTYNFSIEYGEEHSNKNYAQMYYAPSVKKMTEEDSINAYFENKKANFKIKMGLAEINNNLFRVDPINTLEVYSIKSITLSDFWGNSIEVSGSKLEKYISSRKDVEYEVHDDGLYITALTQDNMFILSQKLNYKVVKLFLNRQLVLFYIGTFCYLLFGILQFVLLCQNNDDKKHSRIFNFLSAFITYILTALGGALPVSYTHLRAHETLSDL
;
A
#
# COMPACT_ATOMS: atom_id res chain seq x y z
N MET A 1 -15.81 -44.14 -38.42
CA MET A 1 -16.56 -43.29 -37.49
C MET A 1 -16.14 -43.39 -35.99
N ARG A 2 -16.05 -44.59 -35.39
CA ARG A 2 -15.67 -44.77 -33.97
C ARG A 2 -14.28 -44.15 -33.59
N LYS A 3 -13.28 -44.28 -34.44
CA LYS A 3 -11.91 -43.81 -34.21
C LYS A 3 -11.84 -42.27 -34.15
N ILE A 4 -12.53 -41.58 -35.04
CA ILE A 4 -12.60 -40.10 -35.07
C ILE A 4 -13.35 -39.57 -33.85
N LYS A 5 -14.41 -40.25 -33.42
CA LYS A 5 -15.16 -39.85 -32.22
C LYS A 5 -14.32 -39.98 -30.95
N ASN A 6 -13.47 -41.00 -30.84
CA ASN A 6 -12.56 -41.19 -29.71
C ASN A 6 -11.41 -40.17 -29.68
N GLU A 7 -10.85 -39.80 -30.83
CA GLU A 7 -9.82 -38.75 -30.92
C GLU A 7 -10.38 -37.37 -30.55
N LEU A 8 -11.57 -37.03 -31.04
CA LEU A 8 -12.26 -35.80 -30.64
C LEU A 8 -12.57 -35.75 -29.15
N CYS A 9 -13.01 -36.86 -28.56
CA CYS A 9 -13.27 -36.94 -27.12
C CYS A 9 -12.00 -36.82 -26.28
N ASN A 10 -10.88 -37.39 -26.74
CA ASN A 10 -9.58 -37.32 -26.06
C ASN A 10 -8.99 -35.90 -26.13
N ASN A 11 -9.10 -35.21 -27.25
CA ASN A 11 -8.66 -33.83 -27.41
C ASN A 11 -9.48 -32.88 -26.53
N ARG A 12 -10.77 -33.11 -26.32
CA ARG A 12 -11.62 -32.30 -25.42
C ARG A 12 -11.24 -32.49 -23.94
N ARG A 13 -10.94 -33.74 -23.52
CA ARG A 13 -10.47 -34.00 -22.16
C ARG A 13 -9.14 -33.32 -21.91
N LEU A 14 -8.23 -33.36 -22.86
CA LEU A 14 -6.95 -32.68 -22.77
C LEU A 14 -7.15 -31.15 -22.65
N LEU A 15 -8.02 -30.57 -23.48
CA LEU A 15 -8.34 -29.15 -23.41
C LEU A 15 -8.92 -28.75 -22.07
N SER A 16 -9.86 -29.52 -21.52
CA SER A 16 -10.45 -29.20 -20.20
C SER A 16 -9.44 -29.26 -19.05
N VAL A 17 -8.49 -30.20 -19.10
CA VAL A 17 -7.40 -30.30 -18.13
C VAL A 17 -6.46 -29.10 -18.24
N VAL A 18 -6.08 -28.72 -19.47
CA VAL A 18 -5.21 -27.55 -19.70
C VAL A 18 -5.88 -26.27 -19.19
N LEU A 19 -7.16 -26.05 -19.47
CA LEU A 19 -7.90 -24.89 -18.97
C LEU A 19 -7.97 -24.88 -17.45
N ALA A 20 -8.21 -26.01 -16.80
CA ALA A 20 -8.22 -26.10 -15.34
C ALA A 20 -6.85 -25.77 -14.72
N ILE A 21 -5.76 -26.18 -15.36
CA ILE A 21 -4.40 -25.82 -14.91
C ILE A 21 -4.18 -24.31 -15.03
N ILE A 22 -4.60 -23.70 -16.14
CA ILE A 22 -4.51 -22.26 -16.36
C ILE A 22 -5.30 -21.49 -15.28
N ASP A 23 -6.50 -21.95 -14.96
CA ASP A 23 -7.34 -21.34 -13.93
C ASP A 23 -6.68 -21.38 -12.55
N VAL A 24 -6.16 -22.52 -12.14
CA VAL A 24 -5.45 -22.67 -10.86
C VAL A 24 -4.20 -21.78 -10.83
N ALA A 25 -3.43 -21.74 -11.92
CA ALA A 25 -2.25 -20.88 -12.01
C ALA A 25 -2.62 -19.40 -11.91
N PHE A 26 -3.71 -18.98 -12.55
CA PHE A 26 -4.16 -17.58 -12.50
C PHE A 26 -4.61 -17.17 -11.09
N ILE A 27 -5.40 -18.01 -10.42
CA ILE A 27 -5.80 -17.76 -9.01
C ILE A 27 -4.58 -17.69 -8.11
N ALA A 28 -3.63 -18.60 -8.25
CA ALA A 28 -2.40 -18.59 -7.48
C ALA A 28 -1.61 -17.29 -7.68
N LEU A 29 -1.49 -16.82 -8.93
CA LEU A 29 -0.82 -15.54 -9.24
C LEU A 29 -1.54 -14.34 -8.63
N LEU A 30 -2.87 -14.31 -8.65
CA LEU A 30 -3.65 -13.24 -8.00
C LEU A 30 -3.42 -13.21 -6.49
N LEU A 31 -3.44 -14.36 -5.83
CA LEU A 31 -3.22 -14.47 -4.39
C LEU A 31 -1.77 -14.10 -4.02
N ILE A 32 -0.79 -14.58 -4.77
CA ILE A 32 0.62 -14.22 -4.59
C ILE A 32 0.81 -12.70 -4.77
N GLY A 33 0.23 -12.12 -5.82
CA GLY A 33 0.30 -10.68 -6.07
C GLY A 33 -0.29 -9.86 -4.93
N LEU A 34 -1.44 -10.29 -4.39
CA LEU A 34 -2.06 -9.66 -3.23
C LEU A 34 -1.17 -9.78 -1.97
N CYS A 35 -0.63 -10.97 -1.72
CA CYS A 35 0.26 -11.20 -0.58
C CYS A 35 1.54 -10.34 -0.68
N ILE A 36 2.17 -10.27 -1.86
CA ILE A 36 3.34 -9.41 -2.08
C ILE A 36 2.95 -7.93 -1.90
N GLY A 37 1.79 -7.52 -2.39
CA GLY A 37 1.31 -6.15 -2.26
C GLY A 37 1.07 -5.71 -0.81
N ILE A 38 0.58 -6.60 0.05
CA ILE A 38 0.26 -6.31 1.46
C ILE A 38 1.48 -6.51 2.38
N PHE A 39 2.19 -7.63 2.21
CA PHE A 39 3.24 -8.06 3.14
C PHE A 39 4.66 -7.79 2.60
N GLY A 40 4.80 -7.51 1.32
CA GLY A 40 6.09 -7.20 0.71
C GLY A 40 6.64 -5.85 1.16
N LYS A 41 7.98 -5.71 1.11
CA LYS A 41 8.64 -4.43 1.33
C LYS A 41 8.68 -3.63 0.04
N HIS A 42 8.11 -2.44 0.07
CA HIS A 42 8.05 -1.51 -1.05
C HIS A 42 8.89 -0.27 -0.75
N THR A 43 9.33 0.40 -1.80
CA THR A 43 10.03 1.68 -1.66
C THR A 43 9.00 2.81 -1.66
N TYR A 44 9.07 3.64 -0.63
CA TYR A 44 8.29 4.86 -0.49
C TYR A 44 9.22 6.06 -0.53
N ASN A 45 8.76 7.14 -1.15
CA ASN A 45 9.43 8.42 -1.13
C ASN A 45 8.70 9.33 -0.13
N PHE A 46 9.40 9.74 0.89
CA PHE A 46 8.95 10.76 1.83
C PHE A 46 9.66 12.06 1.48
N SER A 47 8.94 13.12 1.22
CA SER A 47 9.47 14.41 0.83
C SER A 47 8.97 15.51 1.76
N ILE A 48 9.87 16.36 2.18
CA ILE A 48 9.55 17.60 2.91
C ILE A 48 9.87 18.76 1.98
N GLU A 49 8.90 19.64 1.75
CA GLU A 49 9.08 20.87 0.99
C GLU A 49 9.17 22.06 1.93
N TYR A 50 10.22 22.85 1.74
CA TYR A 50 10.53 24.04 2.53
C TYR A 50 10.14 25.31 1.76
N GLY A 51 9.89 26.41 2.49
CA GLY A 51 9.64 27.70 1.87
C GLY A 51 10.90 28.33 1.30
N GLU A 52 12.04 28.09 1.96
CA GLU A 52 13.34 28.66 1.65
C GLU A 52 14.24 27.61 0.97
N GLU A 53 15.26 28.10 0.27
CA GLU A 53 16.36 27.28 -0.20
C GLU A 53 17.40 27.10 0.90
N HIS A 54 17.81 25.87 1.11
CA HIS A 54 18.87 25.52 2.05
C HIS A 54 20.14 25.11 1.31
N SER A 55 21.29 25.31 1.96
CA SER A 55 22.56 24.85 1.43
C SER A 55 22.53 23.34 1.18
N ASN A 56 23.07 22.89 0.05
CA ASN A 56 23.22 21.47 -0.26
C ASN A 56 24.18 20.71 0.67
N LYS A 57 24.86 21.43 1.58
CA LYS A 57 25.65 20.85 2.67
C LYS A 57 24.81 20.50 3.90
N ASN A 58 23.65 21.13 4.02
CA ASN A 58 22.70 20.83 5.08
C ASN A 58 21.88 19.61 4.68
N TYR A 59 21.37 18.93 5.68
CA TYR A 59 20.51 17.76 5.49
C TYR A 59 19.39 17.75 6.52
N ALA A 60 18.30 17.12 6.15
CA ALA A 60 17.27 16.65 7.06
C ALA A 60 17.53 15.17 7.38
N GLN A 61 17.16 14.74 8.58
CA GLN A 61 17.30 13.35 9.02
C GLN A 61 15.96 12.78 9.44
N MET A 62 15.72 11.55 9.10
CA MET A 62 14.50 10.86 9.48
C MET A 62 14.83 9.52 10.14
N TYR A 63 14.26 9.31 11.31
CA TYR A 63 14.32 8.06 12.06
C TYR A 63 12.98 7.34 11.99
N TYR A 64 13.01 6.01 12.02
CA TYR A 64 11.80 5.20 12.07
C TYR A 64 12.00 3.96 12.94
N ALA A 65 11.19 3.82 13.97
CA ALA A 65 11.19 2.67 14.87
C ALA A 65 9.82 2.51 15.55
N PRO A 66 9.51 1.34 16.13
CA PRO A 66 8.26 1.13 16.86
C PRO A 66 8.08 2.03 18.08
N SER A 67 9.14 2.64 18.59
CA SER A 67 9.08 3.61 19.69
C SER A 67 10.29 4.54 19.64
N VAL A 68 10.13 5.74 20.19
CA VAL A 68 11.21 6.74 20.27
C VAL A 68 12.47 6.19 20.96
N LYS A 69 12.30 5.37 22.01
CA LYS A 69 13.41 4.76 22.76
C LYS A 69 14.23 3.77 21.93
N LYS A 70 13.69 3.27 20.84
CA LYS A 70 14.33 2.30 19.93
C LYS A 70 14.94 2.97 18.69
N MET A 71 14.80 4.29 18.54
CA MET A 71 15.41 5.02 17.44
C MET A 71 16.90 5.14 17.66
N THR A 72 17.67 4.64 16.70
CA THR A 72 19.14 4.70 16.68
C THR A 72 19.62 5.32 15.38
N GLU A 73 20.86 5.73 15.30
CA GLU A 73 21.45 6.26 14.07
C GLU A 73 21.42 5.24 12.92
N GLU A 74 21.43 3.94 13.24
CA GLU A 74 21.32 2.86 12.25
C GLU A 74 19.93 2.80 11.60
N ASP A 75 18.90 3.31 12.32
CA ASP A 75 17.52 3.38 11.84
C ASP A 75 17.19 4.76 11.24
N SER A 76 18.20 5.51 10.82
CA SER A 76 18.05 6.85 10.26
C SER A 76 18.41 6.93 8.79
N ILE A 77 17.85 7.91 8.13
CA ILE A 77 18.14 8.25 6.72
C ILE A 77 18.38 9.75 6.65
N ASN A 78 19.50 10.15 6.03
CA ASN A 78 19.78 11.54 5.73
C ASN A 78 19.33 11.89 4.32
N ALA A 79 18.70 13.04 4.16
CA ALA A 79 18.33 13.62 2.89
C ALA A 79 18.94 15.00 2.76
N TYR A 80 19.87 15.16 1.80
CA TYR A 80 20.43 16.46 1.46
C TYR A 80 19.41 17.28 0.69
N PHE A 81 19.50 18.59 0.85
CA PHE A 81 18.57 19.50 0.20
C PHE A 81 18.86 19.59 -1.30
N GLU A 82 17.81 19.40 -2.08
CA GLU A 82 17.77 19.63 -3.51
C GLU A 82 16.71 20.70 -3.78
N ASN A 83 17.16 21.90 -4.12
CA ASN A 83 16.30 23.09 -4.16
C ASN A 83 15.66 23.33 -2.79
N LYS A 84 14.33 23.25 -2.73
CA LYS A 84 13.55 23.45 -1.51
C LYS A 84 13.05 22.12 -0.91
N LYS A 85 13.64 20.99 -1.26
CA LYS A 85 13.12 19.66 -0.87
C LYS A 85 14.19 18.78 -0.24
N ALA A 86 13.78 18.05 0.80
CA ALA A 86 14.51 16.92 1.33
C ALA A 86 13.74 15.64 1.00
N ASN A 87 14.38 14.71 0.29
CA ASN A 87 13.75 13.49 -0.21
C ASN A 87 14.38 12.25 0.46
N PHE A 88 13.55 11.47 1.15
CA PHE A 88 13.93 10.24 1.81
C PHE A 88 13.38 9.03 1.06
N LYS A 89 14.19 8.02 0.84
CA LYS A 89 13.75 6.73 0.27
C LYS A 89 13.70 5.69 1.37
N ILE A 90 12.51 5.21 1.69
CA ILE A 90 12.25 4.26 2.77
C ILE A 90 11.80 2.94 2.15
N LYS A 91 12.39 1.83 2.56
CA LYS A 91 11.98 0.48 2.12
C LYS A 91 11.37 -0.28 3.29
N MET A 92 10.06 -0.43 3.31
CA MET A 92 9.33 -1.12 4.38
C MET A 92 8.00 -1.72 3.89
N GLY A 93 7.43 -2.62 4.70
CA GLY A 93 6.09 -3.16 4.47
C GLY A 93 4.99 -2.24 5.03
N LEU A 94 3.74 -2.42 4.59
CA LEU A 94 2.61 -1.64 5.09
C LEU A 94 2.42 -1.79 6.61
N ALA A 95 2.63 -2.98 7.16
CA ALA A 95 2.58 -3.22 8.59
C ALA A 95 3.69 -2.47 9.34
N GLU A 96 4.89 -2.38 8.77
CA GLU A 96 6.00 -1.61 9.35
C GLU A 96 5.68 -0.11 9.35
N ILE A 97 5.08 0.43 8.28
CA ILE A 97 4.62 1.84 8.24
C ILE A 97 3.61 2.10 9.35
N ASN A 98 2.63 1.22 9.53
CA ASN A 98 1.60 1.39 10.53
C ASN A 98 2.15 1.36 11.97
N ASN A 99 3.15 0.52 12.22
CA ASN A 99 3.66 0.26 13.57
C ASN A 99 4.83 1.16 13.97
N ASN A 100 5.49 1.80 13.01
CA ASN A 100 6.63 2.67 13.29
C ASN A 100 6.18 4.11 13.56
N LEU A 101 6.89 4.76 14.46
CA LEU A 101 6.90 6.21 14.60
C LEU A 101 7.96 6.77 13.66
N PHE A 102 7.66 7.91 13.07
CA PHE A 102 8.62 8.67 12.27
C PHE A 102 9.00 9.93 13.04
N ARG A 103 10.29 10.05 13.39
CA ARG A 103 10.90 11.27 13.87
C ARG A 103 11.58 11.94 12.69
N VAL A 104 11.37 13.21 12.55
CA VAL A 104 12.03 14.05 11.56
C VAL A 104 12.82 15.13 12.29
N ASP A 105 14.09 15.21 12.01
CA ASP A 105 15.00 16.28 12.35
C ASP A 105 15.15 17.13 11.07
N PRO A 106 14.38 18.23 10.96
CA PRO A 106 14.12 18.82 9.64
C PRO A 106 15.31 19.59 9.08
N ILE A 107 16.24 20.01 9.92
CA ILE A 107 17.48 20.66 9.50
C ILE A 107 18.55 20.51 10.57
N ASN A 108 19.80 20.35 10.15
CA ASN A 108 20.94 20.17 11.04
C ASN A 108 21.62 21.48 11.47
N THR A 109 20.96 22.63 11.31
CA THR A 109 21.45 23.96 11.65
C THR A 109 20.48 24.74 12.53
N LEU A 110 20.99 25.77 13.20
CA LEU A 110 20.17 26.71 13.97
C LEU A 110 19.69 27.82 13.03
N GLU A 111 18.55 27.58 12.41
CA GLU A 111 17.94 28.50 11.44
C GLU A 111 16.44 28.65 11.71
N VAL A 112 15.89 29.74 11.21
CA VAL A 112 14.45 29.90 11.06
C VAL A 112 14.11 29.39 9.66
N TYR A 113 13.15 28.48 9.56
CA TYR A 113 12.74 27.86 8.30
C TYR A 113 11.23 27.62 8.27
N SER A 114 10.68 27.39 7.10
CA SER A 114 9.28 27.00 6.98
C SER A 114 9.12 25.66 6.26
N ILE A 115 8.18 24.85 6.75
CA ILE A 115 7.73 23.63 6.07
C ILE A 115 6.40 23.91 5.40
N LYS A 116 6.35 23.80 4.08
CA LYS A 116 5.16 24.03 3.24
C LYS A 116 4.31 22.79 3.12
N SER A 117 4.96 21.65 2.87
CA SER A 117 4.27 20.38 2.72
C SER A 117 5.13 19.18 3.12
N ILE A 118 4.44 18.10 3.48
CA ILE A 118 5.00 16.76 3.63
C ILE A 118 4.26 15.86 2.68
N THR A 119 5.00 15.16 1.80
CA THR A 119 4.45 14.24 0.82
C THR A 119 5.00 12.85 1.05
N LEU A 120 4.15 11.85 1.08
CA LEU A 120 4.54 10.44 1.04
C LEU A 120 3.97 9.80 -0.22
N SER A 121 4.83 9.21 -1.04
CA SER A 121 4.44 8.55 -2.29
C SER A 121 4.97 7.14 -2.40
N ASP A 122 4.23 6.27 -3.09
CA ASP A 122 4.65 4.92 -3.42
C ASP A 122 5.39 4.87 -4.77
N PHE A 123 5.93 3.70 -5.08
CA PHE A 123 6.60 3.43 -6.37
C PHE A 123 5.71 3.70 -7.59
N TRP A 124 4.39 3.63 -7.44
CA TRP A 124 3.44 3.80 -8.53
C TRP A 124 2.96 5.24 -8.71
N GLY A 125 3.51 6.18 -7.93
CA GLY A 125 3.16 7.59 -8.00
C GLY A 125 1.89 7.99 -7.25
N ASN A 126 1.28 7.08 -6.45
CA ASN A 126 0.24 7.53 -5.53
C ASN A 126 0.90 8.29 -4.40
N SER A 127 0.31 9.43 -4.04
CA SER A 127 0.84 10.29 -3.00
C SER A 127 -0.23 10.77 -2.05
N ILE A 128 0.18 10.98 -0.82
CA ILE A 128 -0.55 11.77 0.17
C ILE A 128 0.30 12.99 0.44
N GLU A 129 -0.28 14.15 0.22
CA GLU A 129 0.31 15.43 0.57
C GLU A 129 -0.47 16.05 1.72
N VAL A 130 0.27 16.57 2.68
CA VAL A 130 -0.24 17.40 3.77
C VAL A 130 0.47 18.73 3.70
N SER A 131 -0.26 19.82 3.52
CA SER A 131 0.27 21.15 3.29
C SER A 131 -0.42 22.20 4.17
N GLY A 132 0.25 23.35 4.30
CA GLY A 132 -0.26 24.51 5.02
C GLY A 132 -0.54 24.23 6.49
N SER A 133 -1.55 24.88 7.01
CA SER A 133 -1.97 24.77 8.43
C SER A 133 -2.38 23.34 8.85
N LYS A 134 -2.66 22.45 7.89
CA LYS A 134 -3.02 21.06 8.18
C LYS A 134 -1.84 20.24 8.71
N LEU A 135 -0.59 20.68 8.49
CA LEU A 135 0.62 20.01 8.98
C LEU A 135 0.61 19.82 10.48
N GLU A 136 0.13 20.81 11.23
CA GLU A 136 0.06 20.76 12.70
C GLU A 136 -0.67 19.52 13.21
N LYS A 137 -1.75 19.10 12.54
CA LYS A 137 -2.56 17.93 12.93
C LYS A 137 -1.80 16.61 12.84
N TYR A 138 -0.67 16.61 12.13
CA TYR A 138 0.16 15.43 11.91
C TYR A 138 1.49 15.47 12.66
N ILE A 139 1.68 16.46 13.53
CA ILE A 139 2.79 16.51 14.48
C ILE A 139 2.23 16.08 15.85
N SER A 140 2.75 14.98 16.40
CA SER A 140 2.30 14.45 17.69
C SER A 140 3.11 15.01 18.85
N SER A 141 4.40 15.26 18.66
CA SER A 141 5.27 15.90 19.64
C SER A 141 6.44 16.60 18.97
N ARG A 142 7.08 17.48 19.72
CA ARG A 142 8.23 18.27 19.30
C ARG A 142 9.23 18.42 20.43
N LYS A 143 10.48 18.62 20.08
CA LYS A 143 11.55 18.94 21.02
C LYS A 143 12.46 19.99 20.40
N ASP A 144 12.83 20.98 21.20
CA ASP A 144 13.78 22.05 20.85
C ASP A 144 13.39 22.85 19.60
N VAL A 145 12.07 23.00 19.38
CA VAL A 145 11.50 23.83 18.31
C VAL A 145 10.32 24.65 18.85
N GLU A 146 10.24 25.87 18.37
CA GLU A 146 9.03 26.69 18.41
C GLU A 146 8.47 26.79 16.99
N TYR A 147 7.16 26.83 16.83
CA TYR A 147 6.56 27.05 15.54
C TYR A 147 5.29 27.88 15.60
N GLU A 148 5.05 28.59 14.52
CA GLU A 148 3.81 29.30 14.25
C GLU A 148 3.10 28.67 13.06
N VAL A 149 1.79 28.56 13.14
CA VAL A 149 0.96 27.97 12.09
C VAL A 149 0.44 29.09 11.20
N HIS A 150 0.77 29.02 9.91
CA HIS A 150 0.26 29.89 8.88
C HIS A 150 -0.52 29.11 7.82
N ASP A 151 -1.32 29.79 7.02
CA ASP A 151 -2.12 29.15 5.98
C ASP A 151 -1.27 28.40 4.96
N ASP A 152 -0.06 28.88 4.71
CA ASP A 152 0.88 28.37 3.72
C ASP A 152 1.92 27.37 4.27
N GLY A 153 1.95 27.14 5.60
CA GLY A 153 2.88 26.19 6.23
C GLY A 153 3.11 26.41 7.72
N LEU A 154 4.13 25.73 8.23
CA LEU A 154 4.66 25.90 9.57
C LEU A 154 5.95 26.70 9.53
N TYR A 155 5.99 27.80 10.23
CA TYR A 155 7.20 28.64 10.41
C TYR A 155 7.86 28.20 11.71
N ILE A 156 9.11 27.77 11.62
CA ILE A 156 9.80 27.03 12.67
C ILE A 156 11.07 27.77 13.07
N THR A 157 11.27 27.92 14.37
CA THR A 157 12.52 28.39 14.97
C THR A 157 13.19 27.21 15.67
N ALA A 158 14.35 26.77 15.18
CA ALA A 158 15.16 25.76 15.84
C ALA A 158 15.87 26.35 17.04
N LEU A 159 15.65 25.81 18.22
CA LEU A 159 16.28 26.26 19.48
C LEU A 159 17.63 25.58 19.71
N THR A 160 17.79 24.35 19.20
CA THR A 160 19.05 23.60 19.22
C THR A 160 19.29 22.90 17.89
N GLN A 161 20.50 22.35 17.69
CA GLN A 161 20.79 21.52 16.52
C GLN A 161 20.07 20.16 16.56
N ASP A 162 19.62 19.69 17.73
CA ASP A 162 18.82 18.47 17.93
C ASP A 162 17.32 18.78 17.90
N ASN A 163 16.90 19.62 16.95
CA ASN A 163 15.50 19.96 16.75
C ASN A 163 14.75 18.84 16.06
N MET A 164 13.57 18.46 16.57
CA MET A 164 12.84 17.31 16.02
C MET A 164 11.32 17.44 16.12
N PHE A 165 10.67 16.74 15.21
CA PHE A 165 9.24 16.44 15.22
C PHE A 165 9.00 14.93 15.21
N ILE A 166 7.98 14.50 15.94
CA ILE A 166 7.44 13.14 15.79
C ILE A 166 6.12 13.26 15.05
N LEU A 167 6.05 12.55 13.91
CA LEU A 167 4.85 12.53 13.10
C LEU A 167 3.76 11.67 13.76
N SER A 168 2.53 12.11 13.63
CA SER A 168 1.37 11.41 14.17
C SER A 168 1.09 10.12 13.43
N GLN A 169 0.75 9.06 14.15
CA GLN A 169 0.26 7.81 13.57
C GLN A 169 -0.98 7.99 12.67
N LYS A 170 -1.70 9.10 12.80
CA LYS A 170 -2.79 9.45 11.87
C LYS A 170 -2.31 9.59 10.42
N LEU A 171 -1.07 10.04 10.21
CA LEU A 171 -0.47 10.09 8.89
C LEU A 171 -0.19 8.68 8.37
N ASN A 172 0.41 7.83 9.20
CA ASN A 172 0.71 6.45 8.85
C ASN A 172 -0.56 5.69 8.45
N TYR A 173 -1.62 5.85 9.24
CA TYR A 173 -2.91 5.24 8.94
C TYR A 173 -3.49 5.69 7.58
N LYS A 174 -3.42 6.98 7.25
CA LYS A 174 -3.86 7.48 5.94
C LYS A 174 -3.07 6.84 4.80
N VAL A 175 -1.76 6.73 4.98
CA VAL A 175 -0.85 6.13 4.00
C VAL A 175 -1.18 4.66 3.79
N VAL A 176 -1.25 3.88 4.88
CA VAL A 176 -1.60 2.46 4.83
C VAL A 176 -2.96 2.25 4.18
N LYS A 177 -3.95 3.05 4.54
CA LYS A 177 -5.29 2.99 3.96
C LYS A 177 -5.29 3.24 2.45
N LEU A 178 -4.56 4.25 1.98
CA LEU A 178 -4.47 4.55 0.55
C LEU A 178 -3.84 3.38 -0.22
N PHE A 179 -2.71 2.88 0.25
CA PHE A 179 -1.96 1.84 -0.44
C PHE A 179 -2.67 0.48 -0.36
N LEU A 180 -3.30 0.16 0.77
CA LEU A 180 -4.11 -1.04 0.92
C LEU A 180 -5.33 -1.00 -0.01
N ASN A 181 -6.07 0.10 -0.04
CA ASN A 181 -7.23 0.24 -0.93
C ASN A 181 -6.84 0.01 -2.38
N ARG A 182 -5.70 0.49 -2.80
CA ARG A 182 -5.20 0.26 -4.14
C ARG A 182 -4.90 -1.20 -4.43
N GLN A 183 -4.20 -1.89 -3.51
CA GLN A 183 -3.93 -3.33 -3.67
C GLN A 183 -5.24 -4.12 -3.80
N LEU A 184 -6.26 -3.74 -3.03
CA LEU A 184 -7.60 -4.33 -3.13
C LEU A 184 -8.26 -4.03 -4.48
N VAL A 185 -8.16 -2.80 -4.99
CA VAL A 185 -8.70 -2.44 -6.32
C VAL A 185 -8.04 -3.29 -7.42
N LEU A 186 -6.72 -3.43 -7.40
CA LEU A 186 -6.01 -4.27 -8.37
C LEU A 186 -6.43 -5.75 -8.27
N PHE A 187 -6.61 -6.25 -7.06
CA PHE A 187 -7.13 -7.59 -6.83
C PHE A 187 -8.55 -7.77 -7.38
N TYR A 188 -9.45 -6.80 -7.17
CA TYR A 188 -10.81 -6.85 -7.71
C TYR A 188 -10.84 -6.77 -9.24
N ILE A 189 -9.99 -5.93 -9.85
CA ILE A 189 -9.86 -5.88 -11.31
C ILE A 189 -9.38 -7.23 -11.84
N GLY A 190 -8.34 -7.82 -11.24
CA GLY A 190 -7.84 -9.15 -11.61
C GLY A 190 -8.91 -10.22 -11.48
N THR A 191 -9.68 -10.20 -10.39
CA THR A 191 -10.80 -11.13 -10.17
C THR A 191 -11.90 -10.96 -11.22
N PHE A 192 -12.24 -9.73 -11.57
CA PHE A 192 -13.21 -9.44 -12.62
C PHE A 192 -12.75 -9.96 -14.00
N CYS A 193 -11.49 -9.72 -14.36
CA CYS A 193 -10.92 -10.27 -15.59
C CYS A 193 -10.95 -11.80 -15.60
N TYR A 194 -10.69 -12.44 -14.46
CA TYR A 194 -10.79 -13.89 -14.32
C TYR A 194 -12.22 -14.39 -14.53
N LEU A 195 -13.22 -13.72 -13.97
CA LEU A 195 -14.63 -14.09 -14.19
C LEU A 195 -15.04 -13.97 -15.66
N LEU A 196 -14.61 -12.90 -16.36
CA LEU A 196 -14.86 -12.75 -17.79
C LEU A 196 -14.21 -13.87 -18.61
N PHE A 197 -12.99 -14.24 -18.26
CA PHE A 197 -12.31 -15.36 -18.90
C PHE A 197 -13.02 -16.69 -18.66
N GLY A 198 -13.52 -16.93 -17.45
CA GLY A 198 -14.33 -18.11 -17.11
C GLY A 198 -15.64 -18.18 -17.91
N ILE A 199 -16.32 -17.05 -18.09
CA ILE A 199 -17.53 -16.97 -18.94
C ILE A 199 -17.17 -17.31 -20.39
N LEU A 200 -16.08 -16.76 -20.93
CA LEU A 200 -15.61 -17.06 -22.28
C LEU A 200 -15.31 -18.56 -22.47
N GLN A 201 -14.61 -19.15 -21.52
CA GLN A 201 -14.34 -20.60 -21.51
C GLN A 201 -15.64 -21.41 -21.50
N PHE A 202 -16.61 -21.01 -20.67
CA PHE A 202 -17.91 -21.66 -20.58
C PHE A 202 -18.65 -21.62 -21.94
N VAL A 203 -18.69 -20.45 -22.58
CA VAL A 203 -19.33 -20.29 -23.91
C VAL A 203 -18.65 -21.19 -24.94
N LEU A 204 -17.32 -21.20 -25.00
CA LEU A 204 -16.56 -22.03 -25.93
C LEU A 204 -16.79 -23.52 -25.70
N LEU A 205 -16.92 -23.95 -24.45
CA LEU A 205 -17.20 -25.35 -24.12
C LEU A 205 -18.66 -25.72 -24.39
N CYS A 206 -19.61 -24.82 -24.16
CA CYS A 206 -21.04 -25.05 -24.45
C CYS A 206 -21.36 -25.10 -25.93
N GLN A 207 -20.73 -24.28 -26.76
CA GLN A 207 -20.92 -24.32 -28.22
C GLN A 207 -20.56 -25.67 -28.84
N ASN A 208 -19.79 -26.50 -28.14
CA ASN A 208 -19.31 -27.77 -28.59
C ASN A 208 -19.95 -28.99 -27.89
N ASN A 209 -20.98 -28.85 -27.08
CA ASN A 209 -21.42 -29.92 -26.15
C ASN A 209 -22.84 -30.41 -26.36
N ASP A 210 -22.95 -31.68 -26.73
CA ASP A 210 -24.15 -32.51 -26.51
C ASP A 210 -24.10 -33.31 -25.19
N ASP A 211 -23.04 -33.18 -24.37
CA ASP A 211 -22.83 -33.99 -23.16
C ASP A 211 -23.10 -33.22 -21.88
N LYS A 212 -24.31 -33.41 -21.33
CA LYS A 212 -24.83 -32.83 -20.04
C LYS A 212 -23.96 -33.12 -18.81
N LYS A 213 -23.01 -34.02 -18.86
CA LYS A 213 -22.22 -34.45 -17.68
C LYS A 213 -21.04 -33.52 -17.37
N HIS A 214 -20.40 -32.96 -18.39
CA HIS A 214 -19.30 -32.01 -18.21
C HIS A 214 -19.77 -30.64 -17.72
N SER A 215 -20.97 -30.21 -18.11
CA SER A 215 -21.57 -28.97 -17.66
C SER A 215 -21.76 -28.90 -16.13
N ARG A 216 -22.08 -30.04 -15.48
CA ARG A 216 -22.28 -30.07 -14.02
C ARG A 216 -20.98 -29.88 -13.23
N ILE A 217 -19.88 -30.48 -13.68
CA ILE A 217 -18.58 -30.34 -12.98
C ILE A 217 -18.06 -28.92 -13.12
N PHE A 218 -18.18 -28.34 -14.31
CA PHE A 218 -17.78 -26.96 -14.57
C PHE A 218 -18.61 -25.95 -13.76
N ASN A 219 -19.94 -26.14 -13.71
CA ASN A 219 -20.83 -25.28 -12.89
C ASN A 219 -20.51 -25.39 -11.39
N PHE A 220 -20.15 -26.58 -10.91
CA PHE A 220 -19.75 -26.76 -9.53
C PHE A 220 -18.41 -26.06 -9.24
N LEU A 221 -17.40 -26.22 -10.11
CA LEU A 221 -16.11 -25.54 -9.93
C LEU A 221 -16.27 -24.00 -9.98
N SER A 222 -17.03 -23.50 -10.94
CA SER A 222 -17.28 -22.06 -11.07
C SER A 222 -18.02 -21.51 -9.85
N ALA A 223 -19.05 -22.20 -9.35
CA ALA A 223 -19.76 -21.81 -8.13
C ALA A 223 -18.86 -21.87 -6.88
N PHE A 224 -18.00 -22.89 -6.79
CA PHE A 224 -17.06 -23.05 -5.68
C PHE A 224 -16.00 -21.93 -5.68
N ILE A 225 -15.44 -21.60 -6.82
CA ILE A 225 -14.48 -20.49 -6.95
C ILE A 225 -15.13 -19.15 -6.63
N THR A 226 -16.35 -18.92 -7.13
CA THR A 226 -17.12 -17.70 -6.82
C THR A 226 -17.39 -17.60 -5.31
N TYR A 227 -17.73 -18.71 -4.66
CA TYR A 227 -17.95 -18.76 -3.21
C TYR A 227 -16.68 -18.42 -2.44
N ILE A 228 -15.51 -19.00 -2.80
CA ILE A 228 -14.22 -18.69 -2.15
C ILE A 228 -13.87 -17.22 -2.32
N LEU A 229 -14.00 -16.67 -3.53
CA LEU A 229 -13.71 -15.26 -3.79
C LEU A 229 -14.62 -14.31 -3.03
N THR A 230 -15.91 -14.66 -2.90
CA THR A 230 -16.88 -13.88 -2.11
C THR A 230 -16.58 -13.96 -0.62
N ALA A 231 -16.19 -15.14 -0.12
CA ALA A 231 -15.81 -15.33 1.27
C ALA A 231 -14.52 -14.57 1.62
N LEU A 232 -13.50 -14.60 0.74
CA LEU A 232 -12.27 -13.82 0.91
C LEU A 232 -12.54 -12.32 0.83
N GLY A 233 -13.37 -11.87 -0.13
CA GLY A 233 -13.78 -10.47 -0.25
C GLY A 233 -14.59 -9.98 0.96
N GLY A 234 -15.40 -10.84 1.58
CA GLY A 234 -16.15 -10.54 2.80
C GLY A 234 -15.30 -10.54 4.08
N ALA A 235 -14.21 -11.32 4.14
CA ALA A 235 -13.32 -11.37 5.29
C ALA A 235 -12.41 -10.12 5.41
N LEU A 236 -12.08 -9.46 4.31
CA LEU A 236 -11.23 -8.27 4.29
C LEU A 236 -11.86 -7.05 4.98
N PRO A 237 -13.17 -6.73 4.82
CA PRO A 237 -13.83 -5.68 5.59
C PRO A 237 -13.88 -5.93 7.09
N VAL A 238 -13.96 -7.19 7.53
CA VAL A 238 -13.99 -7.56 8.96
C VAL A 238 -12.64 -7.27 9.63
N SER A 239 -11.53 -7.55 8.98
CA SER A 239 -10.18 -7.17 9.46
C SER A 239 -10.03 -5.66 9.55
N TYR A 240 -10.67 -4.92 8.67
CA TYR A 240 -10.68 -3.46 8.65
C TYR A 240 -11.49 -2.85 9.81
N THR A 241 -12.63 -3.43 10.16
CA THR A 241 -13.45 -3.00 11.31
C THR A 241 -12.76 -3.30 12.63
N HIS A 242 -11.99 -4.39 12.72
CA HIS A 242 -11.19 -4.72 13.92
C HIS A 242 -10.04 -3.71 14.14
N LEU A 243 -9.38 -3.25 13.09
CA LEU A 243 -8.38 -2.17 13.17
C LEU A 243 -9.00 -0.86 13.66
N ARG A 244 -10.22 -0.55 13.23
CA ARG A 244 -10.96 0.66 13.62
C ARG A 244 -11.44 0.61 15.08
N ALA A 245 -11.79 -0.56 15.61
CA ALA A 245 -12.22 -0.72 17.00
C ALA A 245 -11.09 -0.46 18.01
N HIS A 246 -9.83 -0.74 17.64
CA HIS A 246 -8.67 -0.41 18.46
C HIS A 246 -8.37 1.09 18.50
N GLU A 247 -8.74 1.86 17.48
CA GLU A 247 -8.53 3.32 17.47
C GLU A 247 -9.51 4.06 18.38
N THR A 248 -10.76 3.61 18.48
CA THR A 248 -11.77 4.24 19.35
C THR A 248 -11.53 3.99 20.84
N LEU A 249 -10.75 2.96 21.19
CA LEU A 249 -10.35 2.66 22.57
C LEU A 249 -9.09 3.42 23.03
N SER A 250 -8.32 3.97 22.10
CA SER A 250 -7.13 4.80 22.42
C SER A 250 -7.44 6.29 22.51
N ASP A 251 -8.65 6.72 22.13
CA ASP A 251 -9.12 8.12 22.17
C ASP A 251 -10.01 8.42 23.43
N LEU A 252 -10.14 7.43 24.35
CA LEU A 252 -10.73 7.58 25.69
C LEU A 252 -9.63 7.56 26.77
#